data_ea88b3cfcf9124a1475aebf82f40cdf8
#
_entry.id   ea88b3cfcf9124a1475aebf82f40cdf8
#
_cell.length_a   1.000
_cell.length_b   1.000
_cell.length_c   1.000
_cell.angle_alpha   90.00
_cell.angle_beta   90.00
_cell.angle_gamma   90.00
#
_symmetry.space_group_name_H-M   'P 1'
#
loop_
_entity.id
_entity.type
_entity.pdbx_description
1 polymer ?
#
loop_
_entity_poly.entity_id
_entity_poly.type
_entity_poly.pdbx_seq_one_letter_code
_entity_poly.pdbx_strand_id
1 'polypeptide(L)'
;MAASAFAPGDGTRLNKRLAELGVCSRREADDWIAHGWVYVNGAVAEMGMRVTAQDKITVERAAQRQQDKQVTILLHKPMGYVSGQAEDGHEPAASLINPRSQWREDHSGLRFSPPQLRGLAPAGRLDIDSVGLLVLTQDGRVARQLIGEDSSVDKEYLVRVVYEGADARRSGERAQPLQEIDERDPVRTNVQAVFPQALLERLRHGLSLDGQPLKPAKVDWQNPEQLRFVLVEGKKRQIRRMCEQVGLKVVGLKRIRIGRITLGALPVGQWRFLSANEHF
;
A
#
# COMPACT_ATOMS: atom_id res chain seq x y z
N MET A 1 40.10 20.30 25.42
CA MET A 1 39.20 19.81 24.33
C MET A 1 38.50 18.58 24.87
N ALA A 2 37.29 18.76 25.37
CA ALA A 2 36.54 17.70 26.04
C ALA A 2 35.64 16.99 25.01
N ALA A 3 35.99 15.74 24.74
CA ALA A 3 35.05 14.82 24.10
C ALA A 3 33.91 14.53 25.10
N SER A 4 32.75 15.05 24.81
CA SER A 4 31.55 14.75 25.58
C SER A 4 31.20 13.27 25.37
N ALA A 5 31.53 12.45 26.35
CA ALA A 5 31.15 11.06 26.42
C ALA A 5 29.63 11.00 26.66
N PHE A 6 28.89 10.59 25.64
CA PHE A 6 27.45 10.30 25.75
C PHE A 6 27.24 9.12 26.71
N ALA A 7 26.40 9.31 27.71
CA ALA A 7 25.90 8.20 28.53
C ALA A 7 25.08 7.24 27.66
N PRO A 8 25.27 5.92 27.73
CA PRO A 8 24.48 4.96 26.96
C PRO A 8 23.10 4.86 27.59
N GLY A 9 22.08 5.49 26.95
CA GLY A 9 20.70 5.36 27.39
C GLY A 9 19.72 6.45 26.92
N ASP A 10 20.14 7.70 26.85
CA ASP A 10 19.27 8.82 26.52
C ASP A 10 19.44 9.25 25.06
N GLY A 11 18.39 9.07 24.25
CA GLY A 11 18.35 9.55 22.87
C GLY A 11 17.74 8.55 21.88
N THR A 12 17.25 9.08 20.77
CA THR A 12 16.74 8.31 19.64
C THR A 12 17.89 7.93 18.68
N ARG A 13 17.88 6.73 18.08
CA ARG A 13 18.86 6.40 17.04
C ARG A 13 18.78 7.41 15.90
N LEU A 14 19.92 7.86 15.39
CA LEU A 14 20.01 8.90 14.36
C LEU A 14 19.19 8.55 13.10
N ASN A 15 19.27 7.31 12.62
CA ASN A 15 18.48 6.86 11.48
C ASN A 15 16.97 6.95 11.75
N LYS A 16 16.53 6.63 12.96
CA LYS A 16 15.12 6.77 13.37
C LYS A 16 14.73 8.26 13.42
N ARG A 17 15.60 9.10 13.97
CA ARG A 17 15.37 10.55 14.07
C ARG A 17 15.24 11.21 12.70
N LEU A 18 16.12 10.89 11.74
CA LEU A 18 16.03 11.38 10.37
C LEU A 18 14.71 10.95 9.70
N ALA A 19 14.28 9.72 9.94
CA ALA A 19 13.00 9.24 9.42
C ALA A 19 11.79 9.93 10.09
N GLU A 20 11.82 10.19 11.39
CA GLU A 20 10.78 10.94 12.12
C GLU A 20 10.67 12.38 11.60
N LEU A 21 11.80 13.00 11.29
CA LEU A 21 11.86 14.35 10.70
C LEU A 21 11.39 14.38 9.22
N GLY A 22 11.10 13.24 8.62
CA GLY A 22 10.66 13.16 7.22
C GLY A 22 11.77 13.41 6.20
N VAL A 23 13.04 13.41 6.63
CA VAL A 23 14.18 13.68 5.75
C VAL A 23 14.43 12.53 4.79
N CYS A 24 14.38 11.29 5.29
CA CYS A 24 14.60 10.07 4.52
C CYS A 24 14.01 8.84 5.25
N SER A 25 14.07 7.66 4.65
CA SER A 25 13.79 6.40 5.36
C SER A 25 14.94 6.00 6.29
N ARG A 26 14.69 5.09 7.24
CA ARG A 26 15.74 4.56 8.12
C ARG A 26 16.87 3.89 7.34
N ARG A 27 16.55 3.15 6.27
CA ARG A 27 17.56 2.48 5.41
C ARG A 27 18.40 3.49 4.65
N GLU A 28 17.77 4.52 4.09
CA GLU A 28 18.51 5.61 3.44
C GLU A 28 19.40 6.36 4.44
N ALA A 29 18.89 6.60 5.66
CA ALA A 29 19.68 7.22 6.71
C ALA A 29 20.94 6.39 7.05
N ASP A 30 20.81 5.07 7.17
CA ASP A 30 21.94 4.18 7.41
C ASP A 30 22.95 4.23 6.25
N ASP A 31 22.47 4.24 5.00
CA ASP A 31 23.30 4.39 3.81
C ASP A 31 24.05 5.74 3.78
N TRP A 32 23.34 6.83 4.06
CA TRP A 32 23.92 8.17 4.13
C TRP A 32 24.96 8.32 5.25
N ILE A 33 24.71 7.72 6.42
CA ILE A 33 25.65 7.69 7.54
C ILE A 33 26.92 6.91 7.14
N ALA A 34 26.74 5.75 6.49
CA ALA A 34 27.87 4.94 6.01
C ALA A 34 28.74 5.67 4.96
N HIS A 35 28.11 6.53 4.14
CA HIS A 35 28.83 7.37 3.18
C HIS A 35 29.45 8.65 3.79
N GLY A 36 29.24 8.92 5.09
CA GLY A 36 29.71 10.13 5.74
C GLY A 36 28.98 11.41 5.36
N TRP A 37 27.75 11.30 4.84
CA TRP A 37 26.94 12.45 4.39
C TRP A 37 26.05 13.05 5.46
N VAL A 38 26.10 12.53 6.68
CA VAL A 38 25.32 13.03 7.82
C VAL A 38 26.26 13.56 8.88
N TYR A 39 25.94 14.72 9.42
CA TYR A 39 26.69 15.38 10.49
C TYR A 39 25.77 15.66 11.67
N VAL A 40 26.32 15.48 12.87
CA VAL A 40 25.66 15.84 14.14
C VAL A 40 26.55 16.85 14.85
N ASN A 41 26.04 18.04 15.11
CA ASN A 41 26.78 19.15 15.75
C ASN A 41 28.10 19.49 15.03
N GLY A 42 28.14 19.29 13.69
CA GLY A 42 29.30 19.59 12.84
C GLY A 42 30.33 18.45 12.73
N ALA A 43 30.19 17.34 13.47
CA ALA A 43 30.99 16.14 13.33
C ALA A 43 30.30 15.10 12.46
N VAL A 44 31.08 14.33 11.68
CA VAL A 44 30.57 13.21 10.87
C VAL A 44 29.90 12.20 11.79
N ALA A 45 28.69 11.79 11.43
CA ALA A 45 27.93 10.84 12.20
C ALA A 45 28.43 9.40 12.01
N GLU A 46 28.35 8.60 13.06
CA GLU A 46 28.71 7.18 13.04
C GLU A 46 27.48 6.28 13.07
N MET A 47 27.61 5.07 12.53
CA MET A 47 26.56 4.06 12.56
C MET A 47 26.16 3.73 14.01
N GLY A 48 24.83 3.70 14.24
CA GLY A 48 24.29 3.44 15.58
C GLY A 48 24.26 4.64 16.53
N MET A 49 24.76 5.80 16.12
CA MET A 49 24.73 7.04 16.91
C MET A 49 23.32 7.35 17.41
N ARG A 50 23.22 7.86 18.63
CA ARG A 50 21.99 8.37 19.24
C ARG A 50 22.04 9.89 19.34
N VAL A 51 20.89 10.52 19.15
CA VAL A 51 20.73 11.97 19.16
C VAL A 51 19.54 12.37 20.02
N THR A 52 19.61 13.57 20.56
CA THR A 52 18.53 14.22 21.32
C THR A 52 17.79 15.25 20.44
N ALA A 53 16.78 15.88 21.00
CA ALA A 53 16.05 16.96 20.30
C ALA A 53 16.90 18.22 20.10
N GLN A 54 17.93 18.41 20.89
CA GLN A 54 18.83 19.58 20.88
C GLN A 54 19.97 19.44 19.85
N ASP A 55 20.23 18.22 19.36
CA ASP A 55 21.30 17.98 18.42
C ASP A 55 20.97 18.54 17.03
N LYS A 56 21.91 19.32 16.48
CA LYS A 56 21.80 19.86 15.11
C LYS A 56 22.24 18.79 14.12
N ILE A 57 21.28 18.24 13.35
CA ILE A 57 21.56 17.28 12.29
C ILE A 57 21.62 18.01 10.96
N THR A 58 22.67 17.79 10.16
CA THR A 58 22.81 18.30 8.80
C THR A 58 23.14 17.17 7.84
N VAL A 59 22.65 17.28 6.60
CA VAL A 59 22.82 16.28 5.56
C VAL A 59 23.46 16.93 4.34
N GLU A 60 24.43 16.27 3.72
CA GLU A 60 25.10 16.76 2.53
C GLU A 60 24.16 16.82 1.30
N ARG A 61 24.45 17.75 0.40
CA ARG A 61 23.76 17.87 -0.90
C ARG A 61 23.87 16.59 -1.76
N ALA A 62 24.92 15.80 -1.57
CA ALA A 62 25.10 14.52 -2.27
C ALA A 62 23.94 13.54 -1.97
N ALA A 63 23.53 13.43 -0.70
CA ALA A 63 22.40 12.63 -0.28
C ALA A 63 21.08 13.11 -0.91
N GLN A 64 20.84 14.41 -0.92
CA GLN A 64 19.67 15.01 -1.55
C GLN A 64 19.62 14.72 -3.06
N ARG A 65 20.75 14.90 -3.76
CA ARG A 65 20.86 14.58 -5.20
C ARG A 65 20.62 13.10 -5.51
N GLN A 66 20.99 12.20 -4.61
CA GLN A 66 20.67 10.78 -4.75
C GLN A 66 19.17 10.54 -4.60
N GLN A 67 18.56 11.19 -3.62
CA GLN A 67 17.11 11.10 -3.35
C GLN A 67 16.27 11.67 -4.51
N ASP A 68 16.69 12.77 -5.12
CA ASP A 68 16.01 13.41 -6.26
C ASP A 68 15.97 12.53 -7.51
N LYS A 69 16.83 11.50 -7.59
CA LYS A 69 16.85 10.52 -8.67
C LYS A 69 15.92 9.34 -8.44
N GLN A 70 15.36 9.21 -7.25
CA GLN A 70 14.45 8.12 -6.91
C GLN A 70 13.14 8.25 -7.66
N VAL A 71 12.60 7.11 -8.07
CA VAL A 71 11.34 7.06 -8.81
C VAL A 71 10.25 6.36 -8.02
N THR A 72 9.04 6.79 -8.29
CA THR A 72 7.81 6.11 -7.86
C THR A 72 7.04 5.67 -9.09
N ILE A 73 6.61 4.44 -9.11
CA ILE A 73 5.91 3.77 -10.23
C ILE A 73 4.51 3.39 -9.78
N LEU A 74 3.55 3.67 -10.64
CA LEU A 74 2.15 3.29 -10.53
C LEU A 74 1.90 2.13 -11.47
N LEU A 75 1.56 0.97 -10.93
CA LEU A 75 1.31 -0.25 -11.69
C LEU A 75 -0.16 -0.65 -11.58
N HIS A 76 -0.81 -0.97 -12.68
CA HIS A 76 -2.07 -1.69 -12.66
C HIS A 76 -1.79 -3.19 -12.52
N LYS A 77 -1.61 -3.63 -11.28
CA LYS A 77 -1.29 -5.01 -10.96
C LYS A 77 -2.41 -5.97 -11.44
N PRO A 78 -2.13 -6.95 -12.28
CA PRO A 78 -3.08 -8.02 -12.60
C PRO A 78 -3.19 -9.04 -11.46
N MET A 79 -4.15 -9.96 -11.53
CA MET A 79 -4.17 -11.15 -10.69
C MET A 79 -2.97 -12.07 -10.98
N GLY A 80 -2.64 -12.96 -10.06
CA GLY A 80 -1.58 -13.94 -10.21
C GLY A 80 -0.19 -13.47 -9.81
N TYR A 81 0.01 -12.18 -9.54
CA TYR A 81 1.28 -11.61 -9.09
C TYR A 81 1.25 -11.27 -7.61
N VAL A 82 2.33 -11.56 -6.90
CA VAL A 82 2.54 -11.11 -5.52
C VAL A 82 3.04 -9.66 -5.50
N SER A 83 2.65 -8.89 -4.49
CA SER A 83 3.11 -7.49 -4.40
C SER A 83 4.59 -7.37 -3.99
N GLY A 84 5.13 -8.32 -3.25
CA GLY A 84 6.48 -8.34 -2.72
C GLY A 84 7.40 -9.30 -3.45
N GLN A 85 8.19 -10.05 -2.68
CA GLN A 85 9.08 -11.09 -3.21
C GLN A 85 8.27 -12.28 -3.72
N ALA A 86 8.88 -13.06 -4.63
CA ALA A 86 8.26 -14.28 -5.14
C ALA A 86 7.84 -15.21 -3.98
N GLU A 87 6.63 -15.72 -4.04
CA GLU A 87 6.03 -16.55 -3.00
C GLU A 87 5.15 -17.62 -3.68
N ASP A 88 5.23 -18.85 -3.23
CA ASP A 88 4.38 -19.98 -3.69
C ASP A 88 4.31 -20.13 -5.23
N GLY A 89 5.43 -19.94 -5.93
CA GLY A 89 5.50 -20.04 -7.40
C GLY A 89 4.93 -18.85 -8.16
N HIS A 90 4.49 -17.80 -7.47
CA HIS A 90 4.01 -16.57 -8.10
C HIS A 90 5.13 -15.54 -8.28
N GLU A 91 5.14 -14.88 -9.42
CA GLU A 91 6.10 -13.82 -9.72
C GLU A 91 5.78 -12.52 -8.96
N PRO A 92 6.81 -11.76 -8.58
CA PRO A 92 6.64 -10.43 -8.00
C PRO A 92 6.09 -9.44 -9.03
N ALA A 93 5.21 -8.54 -8.60
CA ALA A 93 4.63 -7.51 -9.46
C ALA A 93 5.70 -6.58 -10.08
N ALA A 94 6.85 -6.46 -9.44
CA ALA A 94 7.99 -5.70 -9.98
C ALA A 94 8.55 -6.29 -11.29
N SER A 95 8.35 -7.60 -11.59
CA SER A 95 8.76 -8.20 -12.86
C SER A 95 8.02 -7.61 -14.08
N LEU A 96 6.86 -7.01 -13.84
CA LEU A 96 6.09 -6.31 -14.87
C LEU A 96 6.69 -4.96 -15.27
N ILE A 97 7.67 -4.43 -14.51
CA ILE A 97 8.26 -3.12 -14.80
C ILE A 97 9.36 -3.26 -15.83
N ASN A 98 9.05 -3.00 -17.06
CA ASN A 98 9.96 -3.03 -18.20
C ASN A 98 9.49 -2.06 -19.31
N PRO A 99 10.33 -1.73 -20.30
CA PRO A 99 9.98 -0.76 -21.34
C PRO A 99 8.75 -1.14 -22.19
N ARG A 100 8.45 -2.44 -22.34
CA ARG A 100 7.35 -2.92 -23.18
C ARG A 100 5.99 -2.73 -22.51
N SER A 101 5.96 -2.76 -21.19
CA SER A 101 4.75 -2.60 -20.38
C SER A 101 4.57 -1.18 -19.85
N GLN A 102 5.48 -0.24 -20.16
CA GLN A 102 5.25 1.17 -19.86
C GLN A 102 4.06 1.70 -20.66
N TRP A 103 3.13 2.35 -19.97
CA TRP A 103 1.96 2.94 -20.61
C TRP A 103 2.36 4.06 -21.57
N ARG A 104 1.81 4.04 -22.79
CA ARG A 104 2.17 5.01 -23.82
C ARG A 104 1.76 6.45 -23.51
N GLU A 105 0.72 6.60 -22.67
CA GLU A 105 0.24 7.90 -22.18
C GLU A 105 0.88 8.29 -20.83
N ASP A 106 2.11 7.83 -20.57
CA ASP A 106 2.90 8.30 -19.45
C ASP A 106 3.41 9.72 -19.73
N HIS A 107 2.80 10.69 -19.07
CA HIS A 107 3.14 12.12 -19.24
C HIS A 107 4.12 12.63 -18.18
N SER A 108 4.78 11.76 -17.42
CA SER A 108 5.75 12.12 -16.39
C SER A 108 7.01 12.84 -16.93
N GLY A 109 7.31 12.67 -18.22
CA GLY A 109 8.56 13.13 -18.83
C GLY A 109 9.79 12.28 -18.46
N LEU A 110 9.63 11.27 -17.62
CA LEU A 110 10.71 10.37 -17.22
C LEU A 110 10.91 9.26 -18.24
N ARG A 111 12.18 8.87 -18.42
CA ARG A 111 12.54 7.71 -19.24
C ARG A 111 12.94 6.55 -18.36
N PHE A 112 12.45 5.36 -18.67
CA PHE A 112 12.86 4.14 -17.98
C PHE A 112 14.34 3.85 -18.18
N SER A 113 14.99 3.46 -17.10
CA SER A 113 16.36 2.93 -17.13
C SER A 113 16.51 1.78 -16.12
N PRO A 114 17.28 0.71 -16.43
CA PRO A 114 17.41 -0.46 -15.55
C PRO A 114 17.84 -0.16 -14.11
N PRO A 115 18.70 0.85 -13.81
CA PRO A 115 19.04 1.21 -12.45
C PRO A 115 17.84 1.59 -11.57
N GLN A 116 16.74 2.05 -12.15
CA GLN A 116 15.52 2.42 -11.43
C GLN A 116 14.78 1.20 -10.81
N LEU A 117 15.14 -0.02 -11.21
CA LEU A 117 14.63 -1.24 -10.57
C LEU A 117 15.32 -1.55 -9.25
N ARG A 118 16.51 -1.02 -9.02
CA ARG A 118 17.28 -1.27 -7.78
C ARG A 118 16.59 -0.58 -6.61
N GLY A 119 16.27 -1.36 -5.57
CA GLY A 119 15.60 -0.82 -4.38
C GLY A 119 14.13 -0.44 -4.58
N LEU A 120 13.56 -0.68 -5.78
CA LEU A 120 12.14 -0.49 -6.04
C LEU A 120 11.33 -1.50 -5.21
N ALA A 121 10.50 -1.01 -4.31
CA ALA A 121 9.72 -1.85 -3.40
C ALA A 121 8.25 -1.40 -3.34
N PRO A 122 7.31 -2.33 -3.07
CA PRO A 122 5.91 -1.96 -2.95
C PRO A 122 5.66 -1.11 -1.69
N ALA A 123 5.01 0.04 -1.89
CA ALA A 123 4.47 0.87 -0.82
C ALA A 123 3.03 0.45 -0.50
N GLY A 124 2.89 -0.70 0.13
CA GLY A 124 1.64 -1.40 0.40
C GLY A 124 1.49 -2.67 -0.43
N ARG A 125 0.45 -3.42 -0.13
CA ARG A 125 0.20 -4.72 -0.77
C ARG A 125 -1.18 -4.77 -1.41
N LEU A 126 -1.27 -5.58 -2.47
CA LEU A 126 -2.50 -6.16 -2.99
C LEU A 126 -2.33 -7.67 -2.96
N ASP A 127 -3.39 -8.39 -2.62
CA ASP A 127 -3.38 -9.84 -2.63
C ASP A 127 -3.20 -10.38 -4.06
N ILE A 128 -2.77 -11.64 -4.20
CA ILE A 128 -2.57 -12.32 -5.49
C ILE A 128 -3.84 -12.30 -6.34
N ASP A 129 -4.99 -12.53 -5.68
CA ASP A 129 -6.33 -12.57 -6.26
C ASP A 129 -7.02 -11.19 -6.35
N SER A 130 -6.24 -10.11 -6.26
CA SER A 130 -6.73 -8.73 -6.35
C SER A 130 -6.03 -7.98 -7.48
N VAL A 131 -6.75 -7.05 -8.08
CA VAL A 131 -6.32 -6.24 -9.23
C VAL A 131 -6.23 -4.76 -8.82
N GLY A 132 -5.52 -3.95 -9.58
CA GLY A 132 -5.62 -2.51 -9.46
C GLY A 132 -4.33 -1.79 -9.10
N LEU A 133 -4.46 -0.57 -8.63
CA LEU A 133 -3.34 0.34 -8.39
C LEU A 133 -2.39 -0.18 -7.31
N LEU A 134 -1.17 -0.47 -7.69
CA LEU A 134 -0.06 -0.79 -6.80
C LEU A 134 1.02 0.28 -6.97
N VAL A 135 1.52 0.82 -5.87
CA VAL A 135 2.64 1.76 -5.86
C VAL A 135 3.92 1.02 -5.56
N LEU A 136 4.92 1.19 -6.41
CA LEU A 136 6.29 0.73 -6.22
C LEU A 136 7.18 1.97 -6.11
N THR A 137 8.04 2.05 -5.11
CA THR A 137 8.86 3.25 -4.91
C THR A 137 10.26 2.91 -4.42
N GLN A 138 11.21 3.74 -4.79
CA GLN A 138 12.54 3.79 -4.20
C GLN A 138 12.57 4.77 -3.01
N ASP A 139 11.61 5.72 -2.95
CA ASP A 139 11.56 6.77 -1.94
C ASP A 139 10.87 6.27 -0.66
N GLY A 140 11.65 6.11 0.40
CA GLY A 140 11.14 5.68 1.69
C GLY A 140 10.17 6.68 2.35
N ARG A 141 10.19 7.96 1.94
CA ARG A 141 9.23 8.98 2.42
C ARG A 141 7.84 8.68 1.84
N VAL A 142 7.77 8.36 0.55
CA VAL A 142 6.53 7.93 -0.11
C VAL A 142 6.00 6.64 0.52
N ALA A 143 6.87 5.66 0.74
CA ALA A 143 6.48 4.42 1.41
C ALA A 143 5.90 4.70 2.81
N ARG A 144 6.55 5.54 3.62
CA ARG A 144 6.06 5.91 4.95
C ARG A 144 4.72 6.63 4.90
N GLN A 145 4.54 7.55 3.96
CA GLN A 145 3.28 8.26 3.77
C GLN A 145 2.12 7.29 3.51
N LEU A 146 2.36 6.23 2.72
CA LEU A 146 1.31 5.31 2.29
C LEU A 146 1.02 4.18 3.29
N ILE A 147 2.05 3.69 4.00
CA ILE A 147 1.97 2.49 4.85
C ILE A 147 2.56 2.66 6.25
N GLY A 148 2.95 3.89 6.63
CA GLY A 148 3.34 4.19 8.01
C GLY A 148 2.18 3.99 8.99
N GLU A 149 2.51 3.73 10.25
CA GLU A 149 1.50 3.52 11.31
C GLU A 149 0.55 4.72 11.44
N ASP A 150 1.06 5.93 11.20
CA ASP A 150 0.32 7.19 11.25
C ASP A 150 -0.31 7.58 9.90
N SER A 151 -0.26 6.70 8.88
CA SER A 151 -0.79 7.01 7.57
C SER A 151 -2.31 7.22 7.62
N SER A 152 -2.75 8.37 7.13
CA SER A 152 -4.16 8.72 6.93
C SER A 152 -4.58 8.63 5.47
N VAL A 153 -3.69 8.19 4.58
CA VAL A 153 -3.96 8.08 3.14
C VAL A 153 -4.98 6.98 2.90
N ASP A 154 -6.15 7.39 2.45
CA ASP A 154 -7.25 6.48 2.16
C ASP A 154 -7.03 5.71 0.85
N LYS A 155 -7.64 4.54 0.76
CA LYS A 155 -7.58 3.66 -0.41
C LYS A 155 -8.99 3.27 -0.79
N GLU A 156 -9.28 3.36 -2.08
CA GLU A 156 -10.62 3.09 -2.62
C GLU A 156 -10.62 1.85 -3.47
N TYR A 157 -11.63 1.02 -3.25
CA TYR A 157 -11.79 -0.28 -3.89
C TYR A 157 -13.16 -0.46 -4.48
N LEU A 158 -13.25 -1.12 -5.62
CA LEU A 158 -14.46 -1.71 -6.16
C LEU A 158 -14.46 -3.21 -5.84
N VAL A 159 -15.53 -3.67 -5.21
CA VAL A 159 -15.63 -5.01 -4.65
C VAL A 159 -16.90 -5.68 -5.17
N ARG A 160 -16.72 -6.61 -6.10
CA ARG A 160 -17.82 -7.42 -6.62
C ARG A 160 -18.12 -8.54 -5.63
N VAL A 161 -19.40 -8.71 -5.30
CA VAL A 161 -19.83 -9.61 -4.24
C VAL A 161 -20.99 -10.50 -4.69
N VAL A 162 -21.13 -11.64 -4.00
CA VAL A 162 -22.32 -12.50 -4.00
C VAL A 162 -22.80 -12.61 -2.56
N TYR A 163 -24.11 -12.66 -2.32
CA TYR A 163 -24.65 -12.85 -1.00
C TYR A 163 -24.93 -14.33 -0.75
N GLU A 164 -24.26 -14.93 0.20
CA GLU A 164 -24.43 -16.34 0.57
C GLU A 164 -25.41 -16.54 1.75
N GLY A 165 -25.87 -15.40 2.35
CA GLY A 165 -26.72 -15.40 3.54
C GLY A 165 -25.95 -15.53 4.86
N ALA A 166 -26.61 -15.21 5.96
CA ALA A 166 -26.00 -15.27 7.30
C ALA A 166 -25.77 -16.72 7.80
N ASP A 167 -26.43 -17.70 7.23
CA ASP A 167 -26.41 -19.10 7.66
C ASP A 167 -25.32 -19.95 6.99
N ALA A 168 -24.66 -19.46 5.94
CA ALA A 168 -23.58 -20.16 5.25
C ALA A 168 -22.40 -20.56 6.18
N ARG A 169 -22.30 -19.96 7.35
CA ARG A 169 -21.29 -20.27 8.35
C ARG A 169 -21.60 -21.48 9.25
N ARG A 170 -22.88 -21.92 9.31
CA ARG A 170 -23.27 -23.01 10.21
C ARG A 170 -23.07 -24.40 9.63
N SER A 171 -22.99 -24.53 8.32
CA SER A 171 -23.00 -25.82 7.64
C SER A 171 -21.61 -26.35 7.30
N GLY A 172 -20.52 -25.91 7.73
CA GLY A 172 -19.20 -26.56 7.55
C GLY A 172 -18.92 -27.22 6.18
N GLU A 173 -19.80 -27.02 5.22
CA GLU A 173 -19.75 -27.58 3.89
C GLU A 173 -18.69 -26.83 3.07
N ARG A 174 -17.68 -27.57 2.64
CA ARG A 174 -16.73 -27.11 1.63
C ARG A 174 -17.55 -26.57 0.46
N ALA A 175 -17.27 -25.30 0.10
CA ALA A 175 -17.83 -24.69 -1.08
C ALA A 175 -17.77 -25.66 -2.26
N GLN A 176 -18.93 -26.07 -2.76
CA GLN A 176 -19.00 -26.83 -4.00
C GLN A 176 -18.37 -26.02 -5.12
N PRO A 177 -17.70 -26.66 -6.10
CA PRO A 177 -17.21 -25.96 -7.29
C PRO A 177 -18.36 -25.19 -7.90
N LEU A 178 -18.08 -23.97 -8.34
CA LEU A 178 -19.02 -23.09 -9.00
C LEU A 178 -19.75 -23.87 -10.13
N GLN A 179 -20.91 -24.44 -9.84
CA GLN A 179 -21.85 -24.86 -10.87
C GLN A 179 -22.29 -23.61 -11.63
N GLU A 180 -22.61 -23.79 -12.89
CA GLU A 180 -23.00 -22.73 -13.83
C GLU A 180 -23.88 -21.68 -13.15
N ILE A 181 -23.40 -20.44 -13.20
CA ILE A 181 -24.05 -19.28 -12.57
C ILE A 181 -25.38 -19.09 -13.28
N ASP A 182 -26.49 -19.36 -12.60
CA ASP A 182 -27.79 -18.90 -13.09
C ASP A 182 -27.80 -17.38 -13.04
N GLU A 183 -27.71 -16.78 -14.22
CA GLU A 183 -27.72 -15.32 -14.39
C GLU A 183 -29.02 -14.65 -13.89
N ARG A 184 -30.01 -15.44 -13.49
CA ARG A 184 -31.32 -14.98 -12.99
C ARG A 184 -31.45 -14.98 -11.48
N ASP A 185 -30.46 -15.54 -10.75
CA ASP A 185 -30.50 -15.58 -9.30
C ASP A 185 -30.20 -14.17 -8.69
N PRO A 186 -31.19 -13.51 -8.06
CA PRO A 186 -31.02 -12.17 -7.50
C PRO A 186 -29.92 -12.12 -6.40
N VAL A 187 -29.64 -13.22 -5.74
CA VAL A 187 -28.53 -13.35 -4.77
C VAL A 187 -27.18 -13.13 -5.44
N ARG A 188 -27.10 -13.36 -6.74
CA ARG A 188 -25.86 -13.22 -7.55
C ARG A 188 -25.86 -12.00 -8.46
N THR A 189 -27.04 -11.57 -8.94
CA THR A 189 -27.19 -10.51 -9.95
C THR A 189 -27.75 -9.21 -9.41
N ASN A 190 -28.42 -9.23 -8.26
CA ASN A 190 -28.96 -8.05 -7.59
C ASN A 190 -28.78 -8.15 -6.08
N VAL A 191 -27.54 -8.29 -5.65
CA VAL A 191 -27.14 -8.42 -4.24
C VAL A 191 -27.63 -7.23 -3.43
N GLN A 192 -27.61 -6.03 -3.99
CA GLN A 192 -28.07 -4.80 -3.33
C GLN A 192 -29.54 -4.91 -2.86
N ALA A 193 -30.39 -5.54 -3.66
CA ALA A 193 -31.83 -5.63 -3.35
C ALA A 193 -32.14 -6.60 -2.21
N VAL A 194 -31.29 -7.61 -2.00
CA VAL A 194 -31.49 -8.68 -1.00
C VAL A 194 -30.59 -8.53 0.23
N PHE A 195 -29.58 -7.69 0.17
CA PHE A 195 -28.63 -7.52 1.25
C PHE A 195 -29.20 -6.60 2.36
N PRO A 196 -29.27 -7.06 3.62
CA PRO A 196 -29.85 -6.28 4.71
C PRO A 196 -29.08 -4.98 5.00
N GLN A 197 -29.80 -3.86 5.09
CA GLN A 197 -29.22 -2.57 5.41
C GLN A 197 -28.44 -2.57 6.73
N ALA A 198 -28.89 -3.30 7.74
CA ALA A 198 -28.18 -3.43 9.02
C ALA A 198 -26.78 -4.06 8.86
N LEU A 199 -26.59 -4.98 7.90
CA LEU A 199 -25.29 -5.58 7.61
C LEU A 199 -24.39 -4.61 6.81
N LEU A 200 -24.97 -3.75 5.97
CA LEU A 200 -24.23 -2.68 5.31
C LEU A 200 -23.67 -1.67 6.35
N GLU A 201 -24.48 -1.31 7.35
CA GLU A 201 -24.00 -0.44 8.44
C GLU A 201 -22.88 -1.12 9.26
N ARG A 202 -22.96 -2.43 9.47
CA ARG A 202 -21.86 -3.17 10.11
C ARG A 202 -20.56 -3.15 9.30
N LEU A 203 -20.63 -3.16 7.96
CA LEU A 203 -19.45 -2.97 7.11
C LEU A 203 -18.85 -1.57 7.27
N ARG A 204 -19.68 -0.55 7.48
CA ARG A 204 -19.25 0.83 7.71
C ARG A 204 -18.57 1.01 9.06
N HIS A 205 -19.12 0.37 10.10
CA HIS A 205 -18.62 0.44 11.46
C HIS A 205 -19.06 -0.76 12.30
N GLY A 206 -18.22 -1.18 13.23
CA GLY A 206 -18.58 -2.19 14.24
C GLY A 206 -18.05 -3.60 13.97
N LEU A 207 -17.19 -3.77 12.96
CA LEU A 207 -16.49 -5.04 12.75
C LEU A 207 -15.13 -5.04 13.44
N SER A 208 -14.65 -6.25 13.75
CA SER A 208 -13.33 -6.50 14.33
C SER A 208 -12.61 -7.60 13.55
N LEU A 209 -11.30 -7.50 13.46
CA LEU A 209 -10.43 -8.55 12.93
C LEU A 209 -9.31 -8.86 13.93
N ASP A 210 -9.10 -10.15 14.19
CA ASP A 210 -8.06 -10.63 15.12
C ASP A 210 -8.19 -9.98 16.52
N GLY A 211 -9.43 -9.81 17.01
CA GLY A 211 -9.73 -9.17 18.28
C GLY A 211 -9.56 -7.64 18.32
N GLN A 212 -9.18 -7.02 17.21
CA GLN A 212 -8.99 -5.58 17.11
C GLN A 212 -10.15 -4.93 16.34
N PRO A 213 -10.78 -3.88 16.88
CA PRO A 213 -11.82 -3.15 16.17
C PRO A 213 -11.23 -2.49 14.92
N LEU A 214 -12.03 -2.46 13.86
CA LEU A 214 -11.68 -1.77 12.62
C LEU A 214 -12.05 -0.29 12.71
N LYS A 215 -11.24 0.53 12.03
CA LYS A 215 -11.60 1.94 11.81
C LYS A 215 -12.87 2.02 10.95
N PRO A 216 -13.69 3.09 11.12
CA PRO A 216 -14.82 3.32 10.25
C PRO A 216 -14.43 3.35 8.78
N ALA A 217 -15.25 2.73 7.93
CA ALA A 217 -15.08 2.68 6.48
C ALA A 217 -16.27 3.37 5.79
N LYS A 218 -16.02 3.97 4.60
CA LYS A 218 -17.13 4.35 3.72
C LYS A 218 -17.44 3.16 2.84
N VAL A 219 -18.68 2.68 2.89
CA VAL A 219 -19.14 1.53 2.10
C VAL A 219 -20.47 1.86 1.49
N ASP A 220 -20.53 1.87 0.15
CA ASP A 220 -21.72 2.23 -0.61
C ASP A 220 -21.88 1.30 -1.81
N TRP A 221 -23.11 1.07 -2.24
CA TRP A 221 -23.37 0.35 -3.48
C TRP A 221 -22.99 1.22 -4.68
N GLN A 222 -22.13 0.70 -5.53
CA GLN A 222 -21.77 1.30 -6.81
C GLN A 222 -22.73 0.87 -7.92
N ASN A 223 -23.19 -0.37 -7.84
CA ASN A 223 -24.21 -0.99 -8.69
C ASN A 223 -24.78 -2.22 -7.95
N PRO A 224 -25.79 -2.92 -8.51
CA PRO A 224 -26.45 -4.05 -7.82
C PRO A 224 -25.53 -5.18 -7.31
N GLU A 225 -24.34 -5.35 -7.87
CA GLU A 225 -23.41 -6.43 -7.52
C GLU A 225 -22.07 -5.93 -6.93
N GLN A 226 -21.88 -4.61 -6.86
CA GLN A 226 -20.59 -4.06 -6.55
C GLN A 226 -20.66 -3.01 -5.46
N LEU A 227 -19.90 -3.21 -4.41
CA LEU A 227 -19.65 -2.24 -3.35
C LEU A 227 -18.41 -1.40 -3.65
N ARG A 228 -18.47 -0.15 -3.26
CA ARG A 228 -17.34 0.77 -3.16
C ARG A 228 -16.92 0.86 -1.71
N PHE A 229 -15.65 0.57 -1.44
CA PHE A 229 -15.05 0.70 -0.11
C PHE A 229 -14.00 1.82 -0.12
N VAL A 230 -14.01 2.66 0.91
CA VAL A 230 -12.90 3.60 1.18
C VAL A 230 -12.39 3.34 2.60
N LEU A 231 -11.12 2.96 2.71
CA LEU A 231 -10.46 2.57 3.95
C LEU A 231 -9.21 3.44 4.19
N VAL A 232 -8.96 3.80 5.45
CA VAL A 232 -7.73 4.48 5.89
C VAL A 232 -6.72 3.52 6.52
N GLU A 233 -7.05 2.25 6.64
CA GLU A 233 -6.19 1.18 7.17
C GLU A 233 -6.09 0.03 6.16
N GLY A 234 -5.19 -0.92 6.39
CA GLY A 234 -5.01 -2.07 5.50
C GLY A 234 -4.51 -3.30 6.23
N LYS A 235 -5.41 -4.06 6.88
CA LYS A 235 -5.09 -5.36 7.45
C LYS A 235 -5.07 -6.44 6.38
N LYS A 236 -4.37 -7.56 6.64
CA LYS A 236 -4.29 -8.69 5.69
C LYS A 236 -5.70 -9.16 5.30
N ARG A 237 -6.00 -9.11 3.99
CA ARG A 237 -7.30 -9.51 3.39
C ARG A 237 -8.51 -8.84 4.06
N GLN A 238 -8.37 -7.59 4.50
CA GLN A 238 -9.36 -6.90 5.34
C GLN A 238 -10.75 -6.89 4.71
N ILE A 239 -10.90 -6.42 3.47
CA ILE A 239 -12.21 -6.32 2.80
C ILE A 239 -12.86 -7.69 2.66
N ARG A 240 -12.12 -8.72 2.25
CA ARG A 240 -12.65 -10.09 2.11
C ARG A 240 -13.18 -10.62 3.45
N ARG A 241 -12.40 -10.43 4.51
CA ARG A 241 -12.77 -10.84 5.87
C ARG A 241 -13.94 -10.03 6.44
N MET A 242 -14.05 -8.74 6.11
CA MET A 242 -15.21 -7.90 6.47
C MET A 242 -16.47 -8.40 5.77
N CYS A 243 -16.41 -8.62 4.46
CA CYS A 243 -17.51 -9.14 3.66
C CYS A 243 -17.97 -10.50 4.16
N GLU A 244 -17.06 -11.41 4.42
CA GLU A 244 -17.33 -12.73 4.95
C GLU A 244 -18.07 -12.69 6.29
N GLN A 245 -17.76 -11.71 7.17
CA GLN A 245 -18.46 -11.54 8.44
C GLN A 245 -19.93 -11.14 8.31
N VAL A 246 -20.36 -10.66 7.17
CA VAL A 246 -21.73 -10.26 6.89
C VAL A 246 -22.40 -11.17 5.84
N GLY A 247 -21.81 -12.33 5.53
CA GLY A 247 -22.35 -13.30 4.58
C GLY A 247 -22.17 -12.94 3.10
N LEU A 248 -21.26 -12.01 2.79
CA LEU A 248 -20.86 -11.69 1.43
C LEU A 248 -19.58 -12.43 1.04
N LYS A 249 -19.58 -13.03 -0.15
CA LYS A 249 -18.38 -13.58 -0.80
C LYS A 249 -17.85 -12.59 -1.83
N VAL A 250 -16.58 -12.22 -1.70
CA VAL A 250 -15.91 -11.35 -2.67
C VAL A 250 -15.45 -12.18 -3.87
N VAL A 251 -16.03 -11.89 -5.04
CA VAL A 251 -15.69 -12.54 -6.32
C VAL A 251 -14.79 -11.67 -7.20
N GLY A 252 -14.63 -10.39 -6.90
CA GLY A 252 -13.69 -9.49 -7.55
C GLY A 252 -13.30 -8.35 -6.64
N LEU A 253 -12.02 -7.95 -6.64
CA LEU A 253 -11.52 -6.83 -5.85
C LEU A 253 -10.51 -6.03 -6.68
N LYS A 254 -10.80 -4.75 -6.87
CA LYS A 254 -9.97 -3.82 -7.63
C LYS A 254 -9.71 -2.56 -6.83
N ARG A 255 -8.44 -2.23 -6.55
CA ARG A 255 -8.08 -0.93 -5.97
C ARG A 255 -7.99 0.11 -7.07
N ILE A 256 -8.81 1.16 -6.98
CA ILE A 256 -8.92 2.19 -8.02
C ILE A 256 -8.30 3.52 -7.63
N ARG A 257 -7.99 3.75 -6.33
CA ARG A 257 -7.41 5.00 -5.85
C ARG A 257 -6.58 4.79 -4.58
N ILE A 258 -5.53 5.58 -4.43
CA ILE A 258 -4.73 5.74 -3.20
C ILE A 258 -4.52 7.24 -2.99
N GLY A 259 -5.04 7.81 -1.90
CA GLY A 259 -5.02 9.24 -1.67
C GLY A 259 -5.66 10.00 -2.84
N ARG A 260 -4.91 10.88 -3.47
CA ARG A 260 -5.35 11.64 -4.65
C ARG A 260 -5.08 10.93 -5.97
N ILE A 261 -4.28 9.87 -5.96
CA ILE A 261 -3.87 9.17 -7.18
C ILE A 261 -4.91 8.13 -7.56
N THR A 262 -5.51 8.29 -8.72
CA THR A 262 -6.46 7.35 -9.30
C THR A 262 -5.77 6.42 -10.29
N LEU A 263 -6.32 5.20 -10.43
CA LEU A 263 -5.89 4.26 -11.45
C LEU A 263 -6.17 4.79 -12.87
N GLY A 264 -7.28 5.52 -13.04
CA GLY A 264 -7.67 6.11 -14.31
C GLY A 264 -7.76 5.08 -15.43
N ALA A 265 -7.24 5.46 -16.60
CA ALA A 265 -7.21 4.65 -17.81
C ALA A 265 -5.97 3.74 -17.90
N LEU A 266 -5.11 3.67 -16.89
CA LEU A 266 -3.91 2.82 -16.90
C LEU A 266 -4.32 1.36 -17.18
N PRO A 267 -3.89 0.73 -18.30
CA PRO A 267 -4.29 -0.63 -18.64
C PRO A 267 -3.73 -1.68 -17.68
N VAL A 268 -4.42 -2.83 -17.56
CA VAL A 268 -3.96 -3.96 -16.73
C VAL A 268 -2.59 -4.45 -17.20
N GLY A 269 -1.67 -4.68 -16.24
CA GLY A 269 -0.30 -5.11 -16.52
C GLY A 269 0.63 -4.00 -16.99
N GLN A 270 0.12 -2.78 -17.19
CA GLN A 270 0.93 -1.63 -17.56
C GLN A 270 1.24 -0.75 -16.35
N TRP A 271 2.29 0.04 -16.49
CA TRP A 271 2.77 0.94 -15.47
C TRP A 271 3.16 2.31 -16.05
N ARG A 272 3.18 3.31 -15.20
CA ARG A 272 3.70 4.65 -15.47
C ARG A 272 4.48 5.19 -14.28
N PHE A 273 5.27 6.20 -14.49
CA PHE A 273 5.83 6.96 -13.38
C PHE A 273 4.78 7.83 -12.68
N LEU A 274 5.00 8.10 -11.41
CA LEU A 274 4.34 9.20 -10.71
C LEU A 274 4.94 10.50 -11.23
N SER A 275 4.12 11.42 -11.72
CA SER A 275 4.58 12.69 -12.24
C SER A 275 4.95 13.66 -11.11
N ALA A 276 5.81 14.63 -11.38
CA ALA A 276 6.30 15.58 -10.38
C ALA A 276 5.21 16.45 -9.72
N ASN A 277 4.08 16.63 -10.41
CA ASN A 277 2.91 17.38 -9.92
C ASN A 277 1.87 16.49 -9.23
N GLU A 278 2.08 15.18 -9.18
CA GLU A 278 1.21 14.22 -8.49
C GLU A 278 1.74 13.92 -7.10
N HIS A 279 0.83 13.83 -6.13
CA HIS A 279 1.14 13.44 -4.74
C HIS A 279 -0.07 12.73 -4.11
N PHE A 280 0.23 11.88 -3.13
CA PHE A 280 -0.78 11.09 -2.43
C PHE A 280 -1.55 11.88 -1.38
#